data_416bce72aaf3d03818d8f49149386392
#
_entry.id   416bce72aaf3d03818d8f49149386392
#
_cell.length_a   1.000
_cell.length_b   1.000
_cell.length_c   1.000
_cell.angle_alpha   90.00
_cell.angle_beta   90.00
_cell.angle_gamma   90.00
#
_symmetry.space_group_name_H-M   'P 1'
#
loop_
_entity.id
_entity.type
_entity.pdbx_description
1 polymer ?
#
loop_
_entity_poly.entity_id
_entity_poly.type
_entity_poly.pdbx_seq_one_letter_code
_entity_poly.pdbx_strand_id
1 'polypeptide(L)'
;MNKENSILEVKDLSIAFGGRTVVEKVNFSLERGRTLGIVGESGSGKSVTTLALMGLLPKQASVTGSAFLSQSKQKELSETASFSSDSSDCIEKINLLTLDEAQMREVRGKRISMIFQEPMTSLNPVQKCGAQVMEMIKEENEKHKERVIELFKEVLLPRPEKIYDSYPHELSGGQKQRVMIAMALINHPDILIADEPTTALDVTVQKTILELLKSLQEKYGTSIIFITHDLGVISQIADDILVMYRGHMVEQGPAEAILHHPQQPYTQGLLACRPPLDSKPRRLPTVEEYLENSSISSSPSPASPTNKDGQPLIEVRGLDVTYTLKRSLFGRPLQTLKGVDGVSFDIMEGETLGLVGESGCGKTTLGRALLRLIDHSSGSVSYRGTPLDKLDAKQMRALRPKLQIVFQDPYSSLNPRITIGEAIAEPLKVHRTSTTSTASLAKELMEQVGLQADWYNRYPHELSGGQRQRVCIARALILQPELVVCDESVSALDVSVQAQVLNLLNDLKERYRFTYLFITHDLSVVHYMADRIMVMQKGKNVESGTPDDIFHNPQTAYTRTLIDAIPKIS
;
A
#
# COMPACT_ATOMS: atom_id res chain seq x y z
N MET A 1 18.12 -10.34 26.87
CA MET A 1 16.97 -11.09 26.31
C MET A 1 16.85 -12.40 27.08
N ASN A 2 15.71 -12.62 27.75
CA ASN A 2 15.44 -13.85 28.48
C ASN A 2 15.15 -14.98 27.48
N LYS A 3 16.11 -15.88 27.28
CA LYS A 3 16.00 -17.03 26.37
C LYS A 3 14.84 -17.99 26.69
N GLU A 4 14.27 -17.91 27.88
CA GLU A 4 13.18 -18.79 28.35
C GLU A 4 11.80 -18.40 27.80
N ASN A 5 11.60 -17.18 27.33
CA ASN A 5 10.30 -16.68 26.84
C ASN A 5 10.20 -16.65 25.30
N SER A 6 11.21 -17.12 24.58
CA SER A 6 11.18 -17.11 23.10
C SER A 6 10.29 -18.23 22.56
N ILE A 7 9.31 -17.86 21.72
CA ILE A 7 8.45 -18.82 21.01
C ILE A 7 9.06 -19.27 19.68
N LEU A 8 9.79 -18.37 18.99
CA LEU A 8 10.51 -18.67 17.74
C LEU A 8 11.94 -18.13 17.83
N GLU A 9 12.90 -18.95 17.46
CA GLU A 9 14.32 -18.58 17.39
C GLU A 9 14.88 -18.98 16.01
N VAL A 10 15.29 -18.00 15.22
CA VAL A 10 15.87 -18.20 13.87
C VAL A 10 17.37 -17.92 13.94
N LYS A 11 18.18 -18.85 13.41
CA LYS A 11 19.64 -18.77 13.42
C LYS A 11 20.21 -19.03 12.03
N ASP A 12 21.07 -18.12 11.57
CA ASP A 12 21.84 -18.20 10.35
C ASP A 12 21.02 -18.57 9.11
N LEU A 13 19.75 -18.09 9.07
CA LEU A 13 18.82 -18.37 7.97
C LEU A 13 19.36 -17.75 6.69
N SER A 14 19.63 -18.62 5.71
CA SER A 14 20.03 -18.18 4.37
C SER A 14 19.17 -18.86 3.31
N ILE A 15 18.80 -18.11 2.27
CA ILE A 15 17.89 -18.56 1.22
C ILE A 15 18.48 -18.18 -0.13
N ALA A 16 18.57 -19.16 -1.05
CA ALA A 16 19.06 -18.93 -2.41
C ALA A 16 18.14 -19.55 -3.45
N PHE A 17 18.05 -18.92 -4.62
CA PHE A 17 17.34 -19.39 -5.81
C PHE A 17 18.31 -19.50 -6.98
N GLY A 18 18.43 -20.68 -7.57
CA GLY A 18 19.30 -20.90 -8.73
C GLY A 18 20.76 -20.48 -8.49
N GLY A 19 21.26 -20.64 -7.25
CA GLY A 19 22.62 -20.25 -6.85
C GLY A 19 22.78 -18.76 -6.46
N ARG A 20 21.75 -17.93 -6.61
CA ARG A 20 21.76 -16.53 -6.15
C ARG A 20 21.18 -16.45 -4.73
N THR A 21 21.98 -16.01 -3.78
CA THR A 21 21.52 -15.74 -2.41
C THR A 21 20.61 -14.51 -2.37
N VAL A 22 19.44 -14.66 -1.74
CA VAL A 22 18.42 -13.61 -1.59
C VAL A 22 18.30 -13.19 -0.12
N VAL A 23 18.55 -14.12 0.82
CA VAL A 23 18.60 -13.85 2.27
C VAL A 23 19.88 -14.49 2.80
N GLU A 24 20.65 -13.77 3.61
CA GLU A 24 21.96 -14.22 4.09
C GLU A 24 22.09 -14.06 5.60
N LYS A 25 22.27 -15.20 6.30
CA LYS A 25 22.58 -15.32 7.73
C LYS A 25 21.71 -14.43 8.63
N VAL A 26 20.40 -14.41 8.39
CA VAL A 26 19.45 -13.63 9.20
C VAL A 26 19.20 -14.36 10.53
N ASN A 27 19.29 -13.59 11.62
CA ASN A 27 19.11 -14.06 12.98
C ASN A 27 18.07 -13.20 13.70
N PHE A 28 17.06 -13.81 14.33
CA PHE A 28 16.10 -13.09 15.17
C PHE A 28 15.37 -14.04 16.09
N SER A 29 14.70 -13.48 17.09
CA SER A 29 13.81 -14.21 17.99
C SER A 29 12.50 -13.47 18.17
N LEU A 30 11.41 -14.21 18.39
CA LEU A 30 10.10 -13.70 18.74
C LEU A 30 9.75 -14.19 20.15
N GLU A 31 9.42 -13.27 21.04
CA GLU A 31 8.93 -13.60 22.38
C GLU A 31 7.42 -13.87 22.37
N ARG A 32 6.95 -14.67 23.33
CA ARG A 32 5.52 -14.98 23.46
C ARG A 32 4.70 -13.73 23.71
N GLY A 33 3.59 -13.61 22.98
CA GLY A 33 2.65 -12.50 23.12
C GLY A 33 3.20 -11.15 22.66
N ARG A 34 4.39 -11.10 22.00
CA ARG A 34 4.98 -9.86 21.47
C ARG A 34 4.90 -9.79 19.95
N THR A 35 5.07 -8.58 19.44
CA THR A 35 5.11 -8.30 18.00
C THR A 35 6.52 -7.97 17.56
N LEU A 36 7.07 -8.77 16.63
CA LEU A 36 8.27 -8.45 15.88
C LEU A 36 7.91 -7.81 14.55
N GLY A 37 8.29 -6.54 14.36
CA GLY A 37 8.17 -5.85 13.09
C GLY A 37 9.36 -6.18 12.18
N ILE A 38 9.11 -6.60 10.94
CA ILE A 38 10.16 -6.76 9.92
C ILE A 38 9.96 -5.67 8.87
N VAL A 39 10.92 -4.76 8.74
CA VAL A 39 10.84 -3.61 7.83
C VAL A 39 11.98 -3.59 6.82
N GLY A 40 11.78 -2.88 5.70
CA GLY A 40 12.77 -2.70 4.63
C GLY A 40 12.09 -2.51 3.28
N GLU A 41 12.86 -2.17 2.27
CA GLU A 41 12.37 -1.99 0.90
C GLU A 41 11.85 -3.29 0.27
N SER A 42 11.08 -3.17 -0.83
CA SER A 42 10.66 -4.32 -1.64
C SER A 42 11.88 -5.07 -2.18
N GLY A 43 11.83 -6.40 -2.11
CA GLY A 43 12.97 -7.23 -2.48
C GLY A 43 14.08 -7.33 -1.43
N SER A 44 13.94 -6.76 -0.22
CA SER A 44 14.91 -6.93 0.87
C SER A 44 14.91 -8.33 1.52
N GLY A 45 13.97 -9.20 1.13
CA GLY A 45 13.90 -10.58 1.62
C GLY A 45 12.87 -10.84 2.73
N LYS A 46 12.08 -9.86 3.16
CA LYS A 46 11.08 -9.97 4.26
C LYS A 46 10.12 -11.14 4.08
N SER A 47 9.31 -11.12 3.02
CA SER A 47 8.31 -12.16 2.72
C SER A 47 8.96 -13.53 2.45
N VAL A 48 10.11 -13.54 1.77
CA VAL A 48 10.85 -14.79 1.50
C VAL A 48 11.32 -15.43 2.80
N THR A 49 11.77 -14.64 3.78
CA THR A 49 12.15 -15.10 5.13
C THR A 49 10.98 -15.80 5.83
N THR A 50 9.80 -15.21 5.84
CA THR A 50 8.64 -15.81 6.50
C THR A 50 8.03 -16.98 5.73
N LEU A 51 8.06 -16.96 4.40
CA LEU A 51 7.68 -18.11 3.58
C LEU A 51 8.60 -19.33 3.81
N ALA A 52 9.90 -19.09 4.09
CA ALA A 52 10.82 -20.18 4.48
C ALA A 52 10.39 -20.83 5.79
N LEU A 53 9.99 -20.03 6.79
CA LEU A 53 9.49 -20.55 8.08
C LEU A 53 8.23 -21.40 7.91
N MET A 54 7.41 -21.05 6.92
CA MET A 54 6.17 -21.78 6.58
C MET A 54 6.42 -22.97 5.65
N GLY A 55 7.66 -23.20 5.17
CA GLY A 55 7.95 -24.23 4.17
C GLY A 55 7.19 -24.03 2.85
N LEU A 56 6.91 -22.77 2.47
CA LEU A 56 6.11 -22.41 1.27
C LEU A 56 6.97 -21.93 0.10
N LEU A 57 8.29 -21.99 0.22
CA LEU A 57 9.17 -21.63 -0.90
C LEU A 57 9.11 -22.67 -2.03
N PRO A 58 9.32 -22.24 -3.30
CA PRO A 58 9.43 -23.16 -4.43
C PRO A 58 10.51 -24.20 -4.21
N LYS A 59 10.35 -25.41 -4.76
CA LYS A 59 11.31 -26.53 -4.61
C LYS A 59 12.73 -26.23 -5.08
N GLN A 60 12.91 -25.21 -5.92
CA GLN A 60 14.23 -24.76 -6.40
C GLN A 60 14.96 -23.88 -5.38
N ALA A 61 14.29 -23.45 -4.31
CA ALA A 61 14.93 -22.69 -3.25
C ALA A 61 15.80 -23.59 -2.37
N SER A 62 17.02 -23.13 -2.10
CA SER A 62 17.91 -23.74 -1.10
C SER A 62 17.78 -22.93 0.19
N VAL A 63 17.41 -23.59 1.28
CA VAL A 63 17.27 -22.98 2.61
C VAL A 63 18.26 -23.64 3.56
N THR A 64 19.04 -22.83 4.28
CA THR A 64 20.02 -23.29 5.29
C THR A 64 19.84 -22.49 6.57
N GLY A 65 20.39 -23.01 7.68
CA GLY A 65 20.21 -22.44 9.02
C GLY A 65 19.26 -23.27 9.88
N SER A 66 18.67 -22.65 10.89
CA SER A 66 17.68 -23.30 11.76
C SER A 66 16.60 -22.32 12.22
N ALA A 67 15.39 -22.82 12.43
CA ALA A 67 14.25 -22.08 12.94
C ALA A 67 13.52 -22.93 13.99
N PHE A 68 13.75 -22.63 15.26
CA PHE A 68 13.22 -23.41 16.37
C PHE A 68 11.91 -22.80 16.89
N LEU A 69 10.82 -23.57 16.78
CA LEU A 69 9.53 -23.28 17.39
C LEU A 69 9.46 -23.98 18.76
N SER A 70 9.22 -23.22 19.83
CA SER A 70 9.05 -23.76 21.17
C SER A 70 7.64 -24.35 21.33
N GLN A 71 7.53 -25.60 21.81
CA GLN A 71 6.24 -26.18 22.19
C GLN A 71 5.90 -25.74 23.62
N SER A 72 4.68 -25.19 23.84
CA SER A 72 4.14 -25.17 25.19
C SER A 72 3.55 -26.54 25.47
N LYS A 73 3.88 -27.16 26.60
CA LYS A 73 3.05 -28.24 27.11
C LYS A 73 1.68 -27.65 27.39
N GLN A 74 0.70 -27.83 26.47
CA GLN A 74 -0.69 -27.78 26.86
C GLN A 74 -0.84 -28.85 27.95
N LYS A 75 -1.19 -28.42 29.18
CA LYS A 75 -1.78 -29.30 30.17
C LYS A 75 -2.99 -29.92 29.49
N GLU A 76 -2.86 -31.12 28.95
CA GLU A 76 -3.99 -32.01 28.82
C GLU A 76 -4.53 -32.15 30.25
N LEU A 77 -5.69 -31.56 30.49
CA LEU A 77 -6.55 -31.90 31.61
C LEU A 77 -7.10 -33.30 31.36
N SER A 78 -6.24 -34.31 31.43
CA SER A 78 -6.62 -35.67 31.73
C SER A 78 -6.38 -35.87 33.23
N GLU A 79 -7.43 -35.79 33.98
CA GLU A 79 -7.54 -36.39 35.32
C GLU A 79 -7.10 -37.85 35.22
N THR A 80 -5.87 -38.14 35.56
CA THR A 80 -5.33 -39.39 36.10
C THR A 80 -3.87 -39.52 35.73
N ALA A 81 -3.00 -39.01 36.59
CA ALA A 81 -1.71 -39.68 36.88
C ALA A 81 -1.00 -38.98 38.03
N SER A 82 -0.72 -39.73 39.02
CA SER A 82 -0.05 -39.47 40.28
C SER A 82 1.40 -38.95 40.11
N PHE A 83 1.73 -37.97 40.96
CA PHE A 83 3.04 -37.57 41.50
C PHE A 83 4.28 -38.30 40.99
N SER A 84 5.17 -37.57 40.32
CA SER A 84 6.62 -37.61 40.55
C SER A 84 7.22 -36.22 40.27
N SER A 85 7.62 -35.56 41.36
CA SER A 85 8.47 -34.36 41.36
C SER A 85 9.84 -34.74 40.92
N ASP A 86 10.27 -34.28 39.74
CA ASP A 86 11.60 -33.89 39.31
C ASP A 86 11.64 -33.90 37.77
N SER A 87 11.45 -32.75 37.18
CA SER A 87 12.04 -32.49 35.85
C SER A 87 11.96 -31.00 35.55
N SER A 88 13.09 -30.37 35.45
CA SER A 88 13.31 -29.11 34.76
C SER A 88 12.44 -29.08 33.51
N ASP A 89 11.62 -28.03 33.34
CA ASP A 89 10.78 -27.79 32.16
C ASP A 89 11.66 -27.73 30.88
N CYS A 90 11.93 -28.89 30.29
CA CYS A 90 12.53 -28.97 28.99
C CYS A 90 11.47 -28.54 27.97
N ILE A 91 11.52 -27.26 27.55
CA ILE A 91 10.72 -26.76 26.42
C ILE A 91 11.19 -27.53 25.18
N GLU A 92 10.39 -28.42 24.67
CA GLU A 92 10.69 -29.16 23.45
C GLU A 92 10.65 -28.18 22.26
N LYS A 93 11.77 -28.08 21.51
CA LYS A 93 11.95 -27.19 20.36
C LYS A 93 11.93 -28.01 19.07
N ILE A 94 11.09 -27.60 18.12
CA ILE A 94 11.00 -28.21 16.78
C ILE A 94 11.72 -27.29 15.79
N ASN A 95 12.62 -27.83 14.97
CA ASN A 95 13.22 -27.08 13.87
C ASN A 95 12.31 -27.11 12.63
N LEU A 96 11.67 -26.01 12.32
CA LEU A 96 10.73 -25.86 11.20
C LEU A 96 11.36 -26.18 9.84
N LEU A 97 12.65 -25.89 9.66
CA LEU A 97 13.33 -26.06 8.37
C LEU A 97 13.66 -27.53 8.05
N THR A 98 13.53 -28.44 9.02
CA THR A 98 13.81 -29.87 8.85
C THR A 98 12.55 -30.72 8.79
N LEU A 99 11.36 -30.13 8.96
CA LEU A 99 10.10 -30.83 8.92
C LEU A 99 9.75 -31.26 7.49
N ASP A 100 9.21 -32.46 7.37
CA ASP A 100 8.57 -32.90 6.12
C ASP A 100 7.20 -32.23 5.89
N GLU A 101 6.62 -32.43 4.71
CA GLU A 101 5.34 -31.80 4.35
C GLU A 101 4.16 -32.27 5.25
N ALA A 102 4.19 -33.52 5.73
CA ALA A 102 3.13 -34.02 6.61
C ALA A 102 3.21 -33.36 7.99
N GLN A 103 4.43 -33.23 8.54
CA GLN A 103 4.70 -32.53 9.79
C GLN A 103 4.38 -31.04 9.68
N MET A 104 4.77 -30.38 8.57
CA MET A 104 4.44 -28.98 8.34
C MET A 104 2.94 -28.70 8.24
N ARG A 105 2.12 -29.63 7.72
CA ARG A 105 0.66 -29.53 7.72
C ARG A 105 0.05 -29.50 9.11
N GLU A 106 0.68 -30.12 10.09
CA GLU A 106 0.23 -30.05 11.49
C GLU A 106 0.63 -28.72 12.16
N VAL A 107 1.66 -28.05 11.66
CA VAL A 107 2.10 -26.73 12.14
C VAL A 107 1.27 -25.62 11.49
N ARG A 108 1.11 -25.69 10.15
CA ARG A 108 0.38 -24.65 9.38
C ARG A 108 -1.09 -24.58 9.78
N GLY A 109 -1.55 -23.36 10.08
CA GLY A 109 -2.92 -23.06 10.47
C GLY A 109 -3.28 -23.42 11.91
N LYS A 110 -2.49 -24.25 12.61
CA LYS A 110 -2.70 -24.58 14.03
C LYS A 110 -1.71 -23.84 14.95
N ARG A 111 -0.41 -23.89 14.61
CA ARG A 111 0.65 -23.29 15.41
C ARG A 111 1.13 -21.98 14.81
N ILE A 112 1.28 -21.95 13.50
CA ILE A 112 1.67 -20.77 12.74
C ILE A 112 0.65 -20.54 11.63
N SER A 113 0.05 -19.37 11.59
CA SER A 113 -0.83 -18.92 10.50
C SER A 113 -0.24 -17.71 9.80
N MET A 114 -0.66 -17.48 8.54
CA MET A 114 -0.16 -16.38 7.73
C MET A 114 -1.31 -15.63 7.05
N ILE A 115 -1.24 -14.30 7.10
CA ILE A 115 -2.01 -13.39 6.27
C ILE A 115 -1.10 -12.97 5.13
N PHE A 116 -1.50 -13.25 3.89
CA PHE A 116 -0.74 -12.93 2.69
C PHE A 116 -0.96 -11.49 2.23
N GLN A 117 -0.02 -10.96 1.46
CA GLN A 117 0.04 -9.55 1.04
C GLN A 117 -1.19 -9.07 0.27
N GLU A 118 -1.80 -9.90 -0.60
CA GLU A 118 -2.90 -9.48 -1.46
C GLU A 118 -4.22 -10.19 -1.12
N PRO A 119 -5.23 -9.49 -0.55
CA PRO A 119 -6.55 -10.08 -0.27
C PRO A 119 -7.30 -10.52 -1.53
N MET A 120 -7.01 -9.88 -2.67
CA MET A 120 -7.70 -10.17 -3.94
C MET A 120 -7.33 -11.52 -4.54
N THR A 121 -6.09 -11.96 -4.34
CA THR A 121 -5.55 -13.21 -4.86
C THR A 121 -5.62 -14.35 -3.85
N SER A 122 -5.75 -14.02 -2.55
CA SER A 122 -5.76 -14.99 -1.44
C SER A 122 -7.13 -15.61 -1.20
N LEU A 123 -8.22 -14.88 -1.52
CA LEU A 123 -9.59 -15.41 -1.41
C LEU A 123 -10.07 -15.98 -2.73
N ASN A 124 -10.67 -17.17 -2.70
CA ASN A 124 -11.27 -17.80 -3.86
C ASN A 124 -12.54 -17.02 -4.29
N PRO A 125 -12.56 -16.36 -5.48
CA PRO A 125 -13.67 -15.49 -5.87
C PRO A 125 -14.99 -16.23 -6.14
N VAL A 126 -14.96 -17.56 -6.33
CA VAL A 126 -16.14 -18.38 -6.62
C VAL A 126 -16.68 -19.13 -5.39
N GLN A 127 -16.06 -18.92 -4.23
CA GLN A 127 -16.49 -19.49 -2.95
C GLN A 127 -17.01 -18.41 -2.00
N LYS A 128 -18.02 -18.74 -1.17
CA LYS A 128 -18.52 -17.84 -0.13
C LYS A 128 -17.47 -17.66 0.97
N CYS A 129 -17.41 -16.45 1.55
CA CYS A 129 -16.42 -16.10 2.57
C CYS A 129 -16.49 -17.00 3.81
N GLY A 130 -17.70 -17.31 4.30
CA GLY A 130 -17.86 -18.21 5.44
C GLY A 130 -17.38 -19.63 5.17
N ALA A 131 -17.60 -20.15 3.96
CA ALA A 131 -17.12 -21.47 3.58
C ALA A 131 -15.59 -21.56 3.58
N GLN A 132 -14.90 -20.54 3.09
CA GLN A 132 -13.44 -20.50 3.09
C GLN A 132 -12.85 -20.46 4.51
N VAL A 133 -13.48 -19.73 5.44
CA VAL A 133 -13.07 -19.73 6.85
C VAL A 133 -13.32 -21.09 7.50
N MET A 134 -14.43 -21.76 7.16
CA MET A 134 -14.73 -23.11 7.66
C MET A 134 -13.72 -24.16 7.20
N GLU A 135 -13.17 -24.06 5.99
CA GLU A 135 -12.14 -24.97 5.48
C GLU A 135 -10.88 -25.03 6.35
N MET A 136 -10.63 -23.98 7.14
CA MET A 136 -9.51 -23.95 8.07
C MET A 136 -9.73 -24.81 9.32
N ILE A 137 -10.98 -25.20 9.62
CA ILE A 137 -11.35 -26.03 10.77
C ILE A 137 -11.33 -27.50 10.34
N LYS A 138 -10.46 -28.31 10.95
CA LYS A 138 -10.32 -29.73 10.60
C LYS A 138 -11.33 -30.65 11.28
N GLU A 139 -12.05 -30.18 12.29
CA GLU A 139 -12.99 -30.99 13.07
C GLU A 139 -14.40 -30.87 12.49
N GLU A 140 -15.06 -31.96 12.17
CA GLU A 140 -16.47 -31.96 11.77
C GLU A 140 -17.38 -31.77 12.99
N ASN A 141 -17.93 -30.58 13.18
CA ASN A 141 -18.89 -30.26 14.23
C ASN A 141 -19.96 -29.30 13.72
N GLU A 142 -21.24 -29.54 14.08
CA GLU A 142 -22.39 -28.73 13.64
C GLU A 142 -22.29 -27.22 14.05
N LYS A 143 -21.45 -26.89 15.03
CA LYS A 143 -21.27 -25.51 15.54
C LYS A 143 -20.27 -24.66 14.76
N HIS A 144 -19.69 -25.14 13.68
CA HIS A 144 -18.63 -24.41 12.94
C HIS A 144 -19.14 -23.09 12.34
N LYS A 145 -20.37 -23.06 11.84
CA LYS A 145 -20.97 -21.83 11.32
C LYS A 145 -21.10 -20.75 12.40
N GLU A 146 -21.54 -21.12 13.60
CA GLU A 146 -21.68 -20.21 14.73
C GLU A 146 -20.32 -19.64 15.13
N ARG A 147 -19.28 -20.49 15.21
CA ARG A 147 -17.90 -20.07 15.51
C ARG A 147 -17.35 -19.08 14.47
N VAL A 148 -17.60 -19.32 13.18
CA VAL A 148 -17.20 -18.38 12.11
C VAL A 148 -17.93 -17.05 12.24
N ILE A 149 -19.24 -17.06 12.53
CA ILE A 149 -20.04 -15.84 12.70
C ILE A 149 -19.57 -15.06 13.94
N GLU A 150 -19.25 -15.73 15.04
CA GLU A 150 -18.67 -15.10 16.23
C GLU A 150 -17.34 -14.45 15.92
N LEU A 151 -16.44 -15.15 15.21
CA LEU A 151 -15.17 -14.58 14.80
C LEU A 151 -15.34 -13.40 13.83
N PHE A 152 -16.33 -13.44 12.94
CA PHE A 152 -16.67 -12.32 12.07
C PHE A 152 -17.13 -11.07 12.88
N LYS A 153 -17.81 -11.27 14.01
CA LYS A 153 -18.12 -10.17 14.95
C LYS A 153 -16.86 -9.62 15.60
N GLU A 154 -15.96 -10.51 16.04
CA GLU A 154 -14.69 -10.12 16.68
C GLU A 154 -13.78 -9.34 15.74
N VAL A 155 -13.70 -9.74 14.47
CA VAL A 155 -12.96 -8.97 13.45
C VAL A 155 -13.76 -7.78 12.91
N LEU A 156 -14.80 -7.35 13.62
CA LEU A 156 -15.60 -6.15 13.32
C LEU A 156 -16.20 -6.11 11.91
N LEU A 157 -16.60 -7.27 11.35
CA LEU A 157 -17.30 -7.33 10.09
C LEU A 157 -18.77 -6.87 10.26
N PRO A 158 -19.27 -5.93 9.46
CA PRO A 158 -20.66 -5.50 9.53
C PRO A 158 -21.59 -6.60 9.00
N ARG A 159 -22.67 -6.90 9.71
CA ARG A 159 -23.66 -7.94 9.31
C ARG A 159 -22.99 -9.30 9.04
N PRO A 160 -22.36 -9.93 10.06
CA PRO A 160 -21.56 -11.14 9.92
C PRO A 160 -22.27 -12.29 9.18
N GLU A 161 -23.57 -12.49 9.44
CA GLU A 161 -24.40 -13.52 8.81
C GLU A 161 -24.51 -13.31 7.29
N LYS A 162 -24.64 -12.04 6.85
CA LYS A 162 -24.67 -11.71 5.43
C LYS A 162 -23.30 -11.93 4.78
N ILE A 163 -22.22 -11.54 5.44
CA ILE A 163 -20.85 -11.69 4.94
C ILE A 163 -20.48 -13.18 4.85
N TYR A 164 -20.95 -14.01 5.79
CA TYR A 164 -20.78 -15.45 5.73
C TYR A 164 -21.26 -16.03 4.39
N ASP A 165 -22.40 -15.53 3.89
CA ASP A 165 -23.03 -15.98 2.63
C ASP A 165 -22.60 -15.15 1.41
N SER A 166 -21.78 -14.11 1.56
CA SER A 166 -21.30 -13.26 0.47
C SER A 166 -20.05 -13.84 -0.21
N TYR A 167 -19.87 -13.48 -1.48
CA TYR A 167 -18.64 -13.74 -2.23
C TYR A 167 -17.61 -12.63 -2.04
N PRO A 168 -16.29 -12.90 -2.21
CA PRO A 168 -15.26 -11.88 -2.04
C PRO A 168 -15.45 -10.62 -2.90
N HIS A 169 -15.95 -10.76 -4.12
CA HIS A 169 -16.18 -9.61 -5.03
C HIS A 169 -17.31 -8.67 -4.56
N GLU A 170 -18.15 -9.09 -3.62
CA GLU A 170 -19.21 -8.26 -3.02
C GLU A 170 -18.70 -7.42 -1.84
N LEU A 171 -17.45 -7.64 -1.37
CA LEU A 171 -16.86 -7.02 -0.20
C LEU A 171 -15.90 -5.89 -0.57
N SER A 172 -15.79 -4.87 0.31
CA SER A 172 -14.72 -3.86 0.24
C SER A 172 -13.34 -4.46 0.57
N GLY A 173 -12.26 -3.75 0.21
CA GLY A 173 -10.89 -4.17 0.51
C GLY A 173 -10.68 -4.47 2.01
N GLY A 174 -11.09 -3.55 2.89
CA GLY A 174 -10.98 -3.75 4.34
C GLY A 174 -11.86 -4.88 4.88
N GLN A 175 -13.02 -5.18 4.26
CA GLN A 175 -13.83 -6.34 4.63
C GLN A 175 -13.17 -7.66 4.22
N LYS A 176 -12.57 -7.73 3.01
CA LYS A 176 -11.79 -8.89 2.57
C LYS A 176 -10.62 -9.15 3.49
N GLN A 177 -9.90 -8.10 3.89
CA GLN A 177 -8.78 -8.20 4.82
C GLN A 177 -9.22 -8.78 6.17
N ARG A 178 -10.35 -8.34 6.72
CA ARG A 178 -10.89 -8.88 7.97
C ARG A 178 -11.34 -10.34 7.83
N VAL A 179 -11.84 -10.76 6.67
CA VAL A 179 -12.12 -12.19 6.40
C VAL A 179 -10.82 -13.00 6.42
N MET A 180 -9.72 -12.50 5.82
CA MET A 180 -8.42 -13.17 5.86
C MET A 180 -7.85 -13.24 7.29
N ILE A 181 -8.00 -12.18 8.08
CA ILE A 181 -7.63 -12.18 9.49
C ILE A 181 -8.42 -13.27 10.23
N ALA A 182 -9.74 -13.38 9.99
CA ALA A 182 -10.55 -14.43 10.57
C ALA A 182 -10.08 -15.83 10.14
N MET A 183 -9.76 -16.05 8.85
CA MET A 183 -9.19 -17.32 8.38
C MET A 183 -7.91 -17.69 9.11
N ALA A 184 -7.02 -16.72 9.32
CA ALA A 184 -5.75 -16.96 9.98
C ALA A 184 -5.90 -17.25 11.49
N LEU A 185 -6.94 -16.71 12.15
CA LEU A 185 -7.10 -16.76 13.60
C LEU A 185 -8.10 -17.82 14.10
N ILE A 186 -8.89 -18.45 13.21
CA ILE A 186 -9.97 -19.37 13.61
C ILE A 186 -9.50 -20.54 14.49
N ASN A 187 -8.24 -20.94 14.36
CA ASN A 187 -7.63 -22.03 15.14
C ASN A 187 -6.75 -21.51 16.30
N HIS A 188 -6.76 -20.20 16.62
CA HIS A 188 -5.98 -19.59 17.69
C HIS A 188 -4.48 -19.94 17.63
N PRO A 189 -3.75 -19.58 16.55
CA PRO A 189 -2.36 -19.97 16.37
C PRO A 189 -1.45 -19.29 17.41
N ASP A 190 -0.36 -19.96 17.75
CA ASP A 190 0.67 -19.40 18.62
C ASP A 190 1.39 -18.21 17.98
N ILE A 191 1.59 -18.27 16.65
CA ILE A 191 2.25 -17.23 15.85
C ILE A 191 1.37 -16.86 14.66
N LEU A 192 1.13 -15.55 14.49
CA LEU A 192 0.52 -14.97 13.32
C LEU A 192 1.58 -14.22 12.51
N ILE A 193 1.81 -14.63 11.27
CA ILE A 193 2.62 -13.89 10.31
C ILE A 193 1.67 -13.01 9.50
N ALA A 194 1.86 -11.69 9.53
CA ALA A 194 1.09 -10.72 8.79
C ALA A 194 1.99 -10.03 7.75
N ASP A 195 1.92 -10.51 6.50
CA ASP A 195 2.75 -9.99 5.40
C ASP A 195 2.02 -8.84 4.69
N GLU A 196 2.44 -7.62 4.99
CA GLU A 196 1.86 -6.37 4.49
C GLU A 196 0.32 -6.31 4.59
N PRO A 197 -0.27 -6.59 5.77
CA PRO A 197 -1.72 -6.78 5.90
C PRO A 197 -2.53 -5.49 5.72
N THR A 198 -1.89 -4.34 5.61
CA THR A 198 -2.53 -3.02 5.48
C THR A 198 -2.20 -2.31 4.17
N THR A 199 -1.42 -2.93 3.28
CA THR A 199 -1.09 -2.37 1.97
C THR A 199 -2.35 -2.17 1.13
N ALA A 200 -2.43 -1.05 0.41
CA ALA A 200 -3.58 -0.61 -0.40
C ALA A 200 -4.89 -0.36 0.40
N LEU A 201 -4.81 -0.21 1.72
CA LEU A 201 -5.92 0.25 2.55
C LEU A 201 -5.78 1.75 2.84
N ASP A 202 -6.91 2.43 2.98
CA ASP A 202 -6.90 3.82 3.46
C ASP A 202 -6.51 3.90 4.94
N VAL A 203 -6.04 5.09 5.37
CA VAL A 203 -5.45 5.32 6.70
C VAL A 203 -6.40 4.95 7.84
N THR A 204 -7.71 5.15 7.68
CA THR A 204 -8.71 4.87 8.71
C THR A 204 -8.95 3.36 8.86
N VAL A 205 -9.03 2.64 7.74
CA VAL A 205 -9.14 1.17 7.74
C VAL A 205 -7.85 0.55 8.25
N GLN A 206 -6.68 1.06 7.84
CA GLN A 206 -5.37 0.63 8.33
C GLN A 206 -5.29 0.72 9.86
N LYS A 207 -5.60 1.89 10.45
CA LYS A 207 -5.63 2.08 11.90
C LYS A 207 -6.54 1.06 12.59
N THR A 208 -7.75 0.87 12.07
CA THR A 208 -8.71 -0.11 12.62
C THR A 208 -8.18 -1.55 12.56
N ILE A 209 -7.45 -1.93 11.50
CA ILE A 209 -6.84 -3.27 11.38
C ILE A 209 -5.69 -3.44 12.40
N LEU A 210 -4.87 -2.41 12.61
CA LEU A 210 -3.79 -2.47 13.60
C LEU A 210 -4.34 -2.61 15.04
N GLU A 211 -5.34 -1.80 15.39
CA GLU A 211 -6.03 -1.88 16.66
C GLU A 211 -6.70 -3.26 16.86
N LEU A 212 -7.31 -3.79 15.81
CA LEU A 212 -7.91 -5.13 15.82
C LEU A 212 -6.85 -6.21 16.08
N LEU A 213 -5.73 -6.21 15.33
CA LEU A 213 -4.66 -7.19 15.51
C LEU A 213 -4.10 -7.14 16.93
N LYS A 214 -3.91 -5.94 17.49
CA LYS A 214 -3.44 -5.77 18.86
C LYS A 214 -4.45 -6.32 19.90
N SER A 215 -5.73 -6.03 19.73
CA SER A 215 -6.78 -6.54 20.63
C SER A 215 -6.89 -8.07 20.58
N LEU A 216 -6.73 -8.67 19.38
CA LEU A 216 -6.76 -10.13 19.20
C LEU A 216 -5.48 -10.78 19.73
N GLN A 217 -4.33 -10.11 19.61
CA GLN A 217 -3.07 -10.54 20.24
C GLN A 217 -3.22 -10.61 21.76
N GLU A 218 -3.73 -9.57 22.39
CA GLU A 218 -3.97 -9.52 23.84
C GLU A 218 -4.98 -10.59 24.29
N LYS A 219 -6.04 -10.78 23.51
CA LYS A 219 -7.11 -11.74 23.82
C LYS A 219 -6.66 -13.19 23.77
N TYR A 220 -5.88 -13.54 22.73
CA TYR A 220 -5.50 -14.93 22.45
C TYR A 220 -4.06 -15.27 22.85
N GLY A 221 -3.26 -14.27 23.26
CA GLY A 221 -1.84 -14.48 23.56
C GLY A 221 -1.00 -14.84 22.35
N THR A 222 -1.49 -14.57 21.14
CA THR A 222 -0.81 -14.86 19.86
C THR A 222 0.40 -13.93 19.70
N SER A 223 1.55 -14.47 19.31
CA SER A 223 2.72 -13.65 18.97
C SER A 223 2.65 -13.26 17.50
N ILE A 224 3.08 -12.06 17.13
CA ILE A 224 2.91 -11.55 15.76
C ILE A 224 4.27 -11.29 15.11
N ILE A 225 4.46 -11.75 13.86
CA ILE A 225 5.49 -11.24 12.95
C ILE A 225 4.76 -10.34 11.96
N PHE A 226 5.03 -9.04 12.05
CA PHE A 226 4.36 -8.03 11.22
C PHE A 226 5.35 -7.48 10.18
N ILE A 227 5.08 -7.72 8.90
CA ILE A 227 5.91 -7.24 7.80
C ILE A 227 5.27 -6.01 7.18
N THR A 228 6.06 -4.97 7.00
CA THR A 228 5.66 -3.76 6.25
C THR A 228 6.89 -3.04 5.73
N HIS A 229 6.69 -2.15 4.77
CA HIS A 229 7.71 -1.19 4.32
C HIS A 229 7.57 0.18 5.00
N ASP A 230 6.50 0.42 5.78
CA ASP A 230 6.21 1.70 6.44
C ASP A 230 6.55 1.64 7.94
N LEU A 231 7.59 2.41 8.33
CA LEU A 231 8.02 2.56 9.72
C LEU A 231 6.97 3.26 10.60
N GLY A 232 6.12 4.11 10.03
CA GLY A 232 5.02 4.71 10.78
C GLY A 232 3.92 3.72 11.14
N VAL A 233 3.70 2.71 10.29
CA VAL A 233 2.76 1.61 10.60
C VAL A 233 3.33 0.72 11.69
N ILE A 234 4.63 0.37 11.59
CA ILE A 234 5.28 -0.51 12.56
C ILE A 234 5.35 0.12 13.95
N SER A 235 5.52 1.46 14.04
CA SER A 235 5.56 2.17 15.33
C SER A 235 4.27 2.00 16.16
N GLN A 236 3.15 1.65 15.54
CA GLN A 236 1.87 1.48 16.21
C GLN A 236 1.66 0.06 16.78
N ILE A 237 2.41 -0.94 16.31
CA ILE A 237 2.14 -2.34 16.65
C ILE A 237 3.36 -3.11 17.17
N ALA A 238 4.57 -2.77 16.74
CA ALA A 238 5.76 -3.57 17.06
C ALA A 238 6.33 -3.26 18.43
N ASP A 239 6.76 -4.31 19.14
CA ASP A 239 7.58 -4.21 20.35
C ASP A 239 9.08 -4.17 20.00
N ASP A 240 9.48 -5.00 19.02
CA ASP A 240 10.84 -5.08 18.50
C ASP A 240 10.81 -4.93 16.98
N ILE A 241 11.85 -4.34 16.41
CA ILE A 241 11.98 -4.13 14.95
C ILE A 241 13.25 -4.81 14.44
N LEU A 242 13.10 -5.51 13.31
CA LEU A 242 14.17 -6.05 12.48
C LEU A 242 14.19 -5.30 11.15
N VAL A 243 15.27 -4.61 10.85
CA VAL A 243 15.47 -3.88 9.59
C VAL A 243 16.24 -4.73 8.61
N MET A 244 15.70 -4.96 7.42
CA MET A 244 16.30 -5.75 6.35
C MET A 244 16.64 -4.91 5.12
N TYR A 245 17.83 -5.10 4.56
CA TYR A 245 18.28 -4.47 3.33
C TYR A 245 19.06 -5.46 2.46
N ARG A 246 18.64 -5.63 1.21
CA ARG A 246 19.30 -6.50 0.21
C ARG A 246 19.62 -7.91 0.72
N GLY A 247 18.69 -8.50 1.48
CA GLY A 247 18.84 -9.86 2.01
C GLY A 247 19.58 -9.96 3.35
N HIS A 248 20.08 -8.87 3.88
CA HIS A 248 20.81 -8.85 5.15
C HIS A 248 20.00 -8.19 6.26
N MET A 249 20.20 -8.62 7.49
CA MET A 249 19.78 -7.89 8.68
C MET A 249 20.74 -6.72 8.89
N VAL A 250 20.21 -5.49 8.90
CA VAL A 250 21.00 -4.26 9.07
C VAL A 250 20.96 -3.79 10.52
N GLU A 251 19.80 -3.82 11.14
CA GLU A 251 19.62 -3.34 12.50
C GLU A 251 18.48 -4.10 13.18
N GLN A 252 18.59 -4.35 14.50
CA GLN A 252 17.53 -4.97 15.29
C GLN A 252 17.55 -4.43 16.71
N GLY A 253 16.37 -4.20 17.28
CA GLY A 253 16.21 -3.75 18.67
C GLY A 253 14.79 -3.43 19.04
N PRO A 254 14.59 -2.94 20.27
CA PRO A 254 13.28 -2.41 20.69
C PRO A 254 12.80 -1.32 19.72
N ALA A 255 11.49 -1.29 19.45
CA ALA A 255 10.90 -0.36 18.49
C ALA A 255 11.26 1.10 18.79
N GLU A 256 11.21 1.50 20.06
CA GLU A 256 11.57 2.85 20.50
C GLU A 256 13.03 3.22 20.12
N ALA A 257 13.97 2.30 20.31
CA ALA A 257 15.37 2.54 20.00
C ALA A 257 15.60 2.69 18.49
N ILE A 258 14.98 1.82 17.67
CA ILE A 258 15.13 1.85 16.21
C ILE A 258 14.46 3.09 15.60
N LEU A 259 13.33 3.52 16.14
CA LEU A 259 12.57 4.65 15.61
C LEU A 259 13.17 6.01 16.01
N HIS A 260 13.71 6.15 17.22
CA HIS A 260 14.20 7.43 17.73
C HIS A 260 15.72 7.57 17.72
N HIS A 261 16.44 6.46 17.81
CA HIS A 261 17.91 6.45 17.89
C HIS A 261 18.55 5.43 16.95
N PRO A 262 18.17 5.42 15.64
CA PRO A 262 18.74 4.47 14.69
C PRO A 262 20.24 4.67 14.53
N GLN A 263 20.99 3.57 14.56
CA GLN A 263 22.45 3.59 14.46
C GLN A 263 22.93 3.41 13.03
N GLN A 264 22.13 2.76 12.18
CA GLN A 264 22.53 2.44 10.82
C GLN A 264 22.04 3.51 9.82
N PRO A 265 22.92 3.95 8.89
CA PRO A 265 22.56 4.96 7.88
C PRO A 265 21.33 4.57 7.05
N TYR A 266 21.16 3.28 6.74
CA TYR A 266 19.99 2.79 6.02
C TYR A 266 18.68 3.03 6.80
N THR A 267 18.67 2.71 8.11
CA THR A 267 17.51 2.94 8.98
C THR A 267 17.18 4.42 9.09
N GLN A 268 18.22 5.26 9.26
CA GLN A 268 18.09 6.72 9.28
C GLN A 268 17.48 7.26 7.98
N GLY A 269 17.97 6.76 6.83
CA GLY A 269 17.45 7.11 5.51
C GLY A 269 15.98 6.71 5.34
N LEU A 270 15.59 5.49 5.75
CA LEU A 270 14.19 5.03 5.69
C LEU A 270 13.25 5.91 6.51
N LEU A 271 13.66 6.35 7.69
CA LEU A 271 12.87 7.25 8.54
C LEU A 271 12.76 8.65 7.92
N ALA A 272 13.85 9.16 7.37
CA ALA A 272 13.93 10.50 6.80
C ALA A 272 13.21 10.64 5.45
N CYS A 273 13.09 9.55 4.67
CA CYS A 273 12.39 9.56 3.37
C CYS A 273 10.88 9.85 3.50
N ARG A 274 10.30 9.69 4.68
CA ARG A 274 8.88 9.94 4.91
C ARG A 274 8.59 11.44 4.88
N PRO A 275 7.56 11.92 4.15
CA PRO A 275 7.19 13.32 4.17
C PRO A 275 6.84 13.78 5.59
N PRO A 276 7.49 14.81 6.13
CA PRO A 276 7.19 15.33 7.45
C PRO A 276 5.85 16.08 7.46
N LEU A 277 5.13 16.04 8.60
CA LEU A 277 3.86 16.74 8.77
C LEU A 277 4.05 18.19 9.26
N ASP A 278 5.18 18.48 9.92
CA ASP A 278 5.44 19.77 10.58
C ASP A 278 6.23 20.75 9.69
N SER A 279 6.70 20.29 8.53
CA SER A 279 7.52 21.08 7.63
C SER A 279 7.34 20.67 6.18
N LYS A 280 7.59 21.60 5.25
CA LYS A 280 7.57 21.34 3.81
C LYS A 280 8.97 21.56 3.24
N PRO A 281 9.88 20.56 3.32
CA PRO A 281 11.21 20.69 2.74
C PRO A 281 11.10 20.79 1.21
N ARG A 282 12.04 21.47 0.57
CA ARG A 282 12.08 21.56 -0.89
C ARG A 282 12.24 20.19 -1.53
N ARG A 283 13.02 19.30 -0.90
CA ARG A 283 13.31 17.96 -1.38
C ARG A 283 13.30 16.99 -0.21
N LEU A 284 12.68 15.85 -0.39
CA LEU A 284 12.73 14.75 0.57
C LEU A 284 14.12 14.11 0.51
N PRO A 285 14.72 13.78 1.65
CA PRO A 285 15.92 12.95 1.67
C PRO A 285 15.67 11.59 1.02
N THR A 286 16.71 10.96 0.49
CA THR A 286 16.65 9.61 -0.07
C THR A 286 17.58 8.67 0.69
N VAL A 287 17.29 7.38 0.65
CA VAL A 287 18.14 6.35 1.32
C VAL A 287 19.55 6.38 0.75
N GLU A 288 19.70 6.59 -0.56
CA GLU A 288 21.01 6.67 -1.22
C GLU A 288 21.87 7.80 -0.65
N GLU A 289 21.28 8.98 -0.39
CA GLU A 289 21.99 10.12 0.19
C GLU A 289 22.55 9.80 1.58
N TYR A 290 21.80 9.05 2.39
CA TYR A 290 22.27 8.57 3.70
C TYR A 290 23.37 7.52 3.60
N LEU A 291 23.28 6.58 2.65
CA LEU A 291 24.28 5.56 2.44
C LEU A 291 25.62 6.12 1.90
N GLU A 292 25.54 7.22 1.10
CA GLU A 292 26.72 7.87 0.52
C GLU A 292 27.29 8.97 1.44
N ASN A 293 26.74 9.19 2.64
CA ASN A 293 27.09 10.31 3.54
C ASN A 293 27.08 11.68 2.82
N SER A 294 26.20 11.84 1.83
CA SER A 294 26.07 13.09 1.06
C SER A 294 25.47 14.19 1.94
N SER A 295 25.93 15.44 1.77
CA SER A 295 25.39 16.57 2.54
C SER A 295 23.93 16.81 2.15
N ILE A 296 23.01 16.52 3.07
CA ILE A 296 21.57 16.72 2.89
C ILE A 296 21.27 18.22 2.97
N SER A 297 20.89 18.82 1.85
CA SER A 297 20.49 20.24 1.84
C SER A 297 19.02 20.36 2.26
N SER A 298 18.81 20.75 3.51
CA SER A 298 17.48 21.03 4.08
C SER A 298 17.04 22.49 3.86
N SER A 299 17.00 22.96 2.62
CA SER A 299 16.44 24.29 2.35
C SER A 299 14.90 24.21 2.28
N PRO A 300 14.17 25.20 2.87
CA PRO A 300 12.72 25.25 2.76
C PRO A 300 12.28 25.45 1.31
N SER A 301 11.15 24.86 0.94
CA SER A 301 10.56 25.02 -0.39
C SER A 301 10.21 26.50 -0.62
N PRO A 302 10.64 27.12 -1.73
CA PRO A 302 10.10 28.43 -2.10
C PRO A 302 8.60 28.26 -2.37
N ALA A 303 7.79 29.18 -1.84
CA ALA A 303 6.37 29.23 -2.17
C ALA A 303 6.21 29.28 -3.69
N SER A 304 5.51 28.29 -4.26
CA SER A 304 5.22 28.30 -5.69
C SER A 304 4.46 29.58 -6.04
N PRO A 305 4.88 30.36 -7.04
CA PRO A 305 4.15 31.53 -7.48
C PRO A 305 2.88 31.05 -8.18
N THR A 306 1.85 30.75 -7.41
CA THR A 306 0.51 30.55 -7.96
C THR A 306 0.00 31.90 -8.43
N ASN A 307 -0.34 31.99 -9.70
CA ASN A 307 -0.94 33.18 -10.26
C ASN A 307 -2.39 33.26 -9.74
N LYS A 308 -2.58 33.78 -8.52
CA LYS A 308 -3.88 33.82 -7.82
C LYS A 308 -4.92 34.71 -8.51
N ASP A 309 -4.48 35.59 -9.41
CA ASP A 309 -5.32 36.58 -10.11
C ASP A 309 -5.67 36.16 -11.56
N GLY A 310 -5.27 34.96 -12.01
CA GLY A 310 -5.51 34.45 -13.35
C GLY A 310 -6.84 33.69 -13.49
N GLN A 311 -7.26 33.46 -14.73
CA GLN A 311 -8.36 32.52 -15.01
C GLN A 311 -7.94 31.09 -14.64
N PRO A 312 -8.85 30.28 -14.05
CA PRO A 312 -8.54 28.89 -13.73
C PRO A 312 -8.25 28.08 -15.00
N LEU A 313 -7.28 27.16 -14.91
CA LEU A 313 -7.00 26.21 -15.98
C LEU A 313 -8.18 25.24 -16.14
N ILE A 314 -8.70 24.74 -15.02
CA ILE A 314 -9.86 23.88 -14.95
C ILE A 314 -10.91 24.50 -14.03
N GLU A 315 -12.15 24.52 -14.48
CA GLU A 315 -13.31 24.94 -13.71
C GLU A 315 -14.36 23.82 -13.68
N VAL A 316 -14.78 23.40 -12.50
CA VAL A 316 -15.80 22.36 -12.28
C VAL A 316 -16.96 22.97 -11.53
N ARG A 317 -18.19 22.80 -12.03
CA ARG A 317 -19.41 23.36 -11.43
C ARG A 317 -20.49 22.30 -11.32
N GLY A 318 -20.90 21.98 -10.09
CA GLY A 318 -22.02 21.10 -9.77
C GLY A 318 -21.92 19.71 -10.39
N LEU A 319 -20.71 19.13 -10.45
CA LEU A 319 -20.45 17.88 -11.14
C LEU A 319 -21.07 16.69 -10.39
N ASP A 320 -21.93 15.93 -11.09
CA ASP A 320 -22.50 14.67 -10.62
C ASP A 320 -22.05 13.51 -11.50
N VAL A 321 -21.65 12.41 -10.89
CA VAL A 321 -21.41 11.13 -11.58
C VAL A 321 -22.18 10.02 -10.89
N THR A 322 -23.10 9.39 -11.65
CA THR A 322 -23.98 8.34 -11.15
C THR A 322 -23.78 7.04 -11.94
N TYR A 323 -23.45 5.97 -11.25
CA TYR A 323 -23.35 4.63 -11.81
C TYR A 323 -24.65 3.87 -11.65
N THR A 324 -25.10 3.18 -12.71
CA THR A 324 -26.26 2.28 -12.65
C THR A 324 -25.77 0.88 -12.29
N LEU A 325 -26.09 0.41 -11.08
CA LEU A 325 -25.69 -0.92 -10.59
C LEU A 325 -26.63 -2.02 -11.07
N LYS A 326 -27.94 -1.75 -11.15
CA LYS A 326 -28.94 -2.70 -11.64
C LYS A 326 -29.93 -1.99 -12.57
N ARG A 327 -30.28 -2.66 -13.66
CA ARG A 327 -31.35 -2.21 -14.60
C ARG A 327 -32.50 -3.21 -14.58
N SER A 328 -33.72 -2.71 -14.76
CA SER A 328 -34.90 -3.56 -15.00
C SER A 328 -34.82 -4.18 -16.39
N LEU A 329 -35.67 -5.17 -16.67
CA LEU A 329 -35.84 -5.77 -18.02
C LEU A 329 -36.16 -4.71 -19.09
N PHE A 330 -36.75 -3.57 -18.70
CA PHE A 330 -37.08 -2.44 -19.59
C PHE A 330 -36.02 -1.33 -19.59
N GLY A 331 -34.78 -1.61 -19.11
CA GLY A 331 -33.65 -0.66 -19.15
C GLY A 331 -33.67 0.45 -18.08
N ARG A 332 -34.69 0.52 -17.24
CA ARG A 332 -34.79 1.54 -16.16
C ARG A 332 -33.78 1.21 -15.05
N PRO A 333 -33.06 2.22 -14.52
CA PRO A 333 -32.14 2.00 -13.40
C PRO A 333 -32.95 1.63 -12.15
N LEU A 334 -32.68 0.46 -11.57
CA LEU A 334 -33.26 -0.03 -10.32
C LEU A 334 -32.42 0.35 -9.11
N GLN A 335 -31.12 0.41 -9.29
CA GLN A 335 -30.18 0.77 -8.24
C GLN A 335 -29.06 1.63 -8.84
N THR A 336 -28.82 2.78 -8.24
CA THR A 336 -27.77 3.71 -8.64
C THR A 336 -26.83 3.97 -7.48
N LEU A 337 -25.58 4.28 -7.80
CA LEU A 337 -24.55 4.72 -6.87
C LEU A 337 -24.03 6.07 -7.34
N LYS A 338 -24.11 7.09 -6.51
CA LYS A 338 -23.46 8.38 -6.78
C LYS A 338 -21.98 8.26 -6.43
N GLY A 339 -21.12 8.36 -7.43
CA GLY A 339 -19.66 8.39 -7.26
C GLY A 339 -19.16 9.81 -6.98
N VAL A 340 -19.81 10.83 -7.57
CA VAL A 340 -19.58 12.26 -7.32
C VAL A 340 -20.95 12.93 -7.17
N ASP A 341 -21.11 13.84 -6.20
CA ASP A 341 -22.37 14.46 -5.82
C ASP A 341 -22.22 15.98 -5.66
N GLY A 342 -22.52 16.75 -6.71
CA GLY A 342 -22.57 18.20 -6.73
C GLY A 342 -21.24 18.90 -6.48
N VAL A 343 -20.11 18.33 -6.90
CA VAL A 343 -18.78 18.87 -6.59
C VAL A 343 -18.46 20.08 -7.48
N SER A 344 -17.97 21.15 -6.85
CA SER A 344 -17.50 22.38 -7.52
C SER A 344 -16.13 22.80 -6.98
N PHE A 345 -15.18 23.11 -7.88
CA PHE A 345 -13.85 23.61 -7.56
C PHE A 345 -13.16 24.15 -8.81
N ASP A 346 -12.05 24.83 -8.59
CA ASP A 346 -11.17 25.35 -9.64
C ASP A 346 -9.74 24.84 -9.43
N ILE A 347 -8.98 24.65 -10.51
CA ILE A 347 -7.53 24.38 -10.48
C ILE A 347 -6.83 25.50 -11.24
N MET A 348 -5.93 26.21 -10.57
CA MET A 348 -5.16 27.30 -11.15
C MET A 348 -3.97 26.73 -11.96
N GLU A 349 -3.49 27.49 -12.94
CA GLU A 349 -2.33 27.11 -13.74
C GLU A 349 -1.07 27.04 -12.86
N GLY A 350 -0.32 25.93 -12.97
CA GLY A 350 0.87 25.65 -12.15
C GLY A 350 0.59 25.22 -10.71
N GLU A 351 -0.71 25.12 -10.31
CA GLU A 351 -1.12 24.63 -8.99
C GLU A 351 -1.01 23.10 -8.88
N THR A 352 -0.71 22.61 -7.69
CA THR A 352 -0.97 21.23 -7.29
C THR A 352 -2.18 21.20 -6.37
N LEU A 353 -3.34 20.78 -6.88
CA LEU A 353 -4.52 20.51 -6.05
C LEU A 353 -4.47 19.08 -5.55
N GLY A 354 -4.32 18.90 -4.24
CA GLY A 354 -4.38 17.61 -3.57
C GLY A 354 -5.82 17.17 -3.36
N LEU A 355 -6.16 15.93 -3.68
CA LEU A 355 -7.47 15.33 -3.47
C LEU A 355 -7.36 14.12 -2.56
N VAL A 356 -7.92 14.22 -1.35
CA VAL A 356 -7.82 13.19 -0.30
C VAL A 356 -9.19 12.71 0.17
N GLY A 357 -9.20 11.55 0.82
CA GLY A 357 -10.37 10.91 1.40
C GLY A 357 -10.25 9.39 1.38
N GLU A 358 -11.18 8.70 2.02
CA GLU A 358 -11.20 7.24 2.10
C GLU A 358 -11.34 6.56 0.73
N SER A 359 -10.96 5.29 0.66
CA SER A 359 -11.14 4.48 -0.55
C SER A 359 -12.63 4.38 -0.91
N GLY A 360 -12.93 4.54 -2.20
CA GLY A 360 -14.32 4.53 -2.69
C GLY A 360 -15.13 5.81 -2.43
N CYS A 361 -14.54 6.89 -1.91
CA CYS A 361 -15.26 8.16 -1.73
C CYS A 361 -15.49 8.96 -3.04
N GLY A 362 -14.92 8.50 -4.17
CA GLY A 362 -15.16 9.11 -5.50
C GLY A 362 -13.97 9.85 -6.13
N LYS A 363 -12.79 9.85 -5.53
CA LYS A 363 -11.59 10.55 -6.03
C LYS A 363 -11.21 10.19 -7.48
N THR A 364 -10.98 8.91 -7.73
CA THR A 364 -10.67 8.38 -9.08
C THR A 364 -11.79 8.67 -10.07
N THR A 365 -13.07 8.58 -9.63
CA THR A 365 -14.23 8.94 -10.43
C THR A 365 -14.18 10.40 -10.84
N LEU A 366 -13.90 11.30 -9.90
CA LEU A 366 -13.78 12.74 -10.16
C LEU A 366 -12.64 13.02 -11.15
N GLY A 367 -11.45 12.45 -10.94
CA GLY A 367 -10.30 12.62 -11.84
C GLY A 367 -10.59 12.14 -13.27
N ARG A 368 -11.26 11.01 -13.42
CA ARG A 368 -11.66 10.48 -14.74
C ARG A 368 -12.76 11.29 -15.40
N ALA A 369 -13.75 11.78 -14.64
CA ALA A 369 -14.81 12.64 -15.16
C ALA A 369 -14.26 14.00 -15.64
N LEU A 370 -13.31 14.58 -14.88
CA LEU A 370 -12.62 15.81 -15.25
C LEU A 370 -11.92 15.69 -16.61
N LEU A 371 -11.32 14.54 -16.90
CA LEU A 371 -10.69 14.25 -18.19
C LEU A 371 -11.69 13.75 -19.24
N ARG A 372 -12.97 13.66 -18.93
CA ARG A 372 -13.99 13.09 -19.82
C ARG A 372 -13.61 11.67 -20.31
N LEU A 373 -13.06 10.86 -19.39
CA LEU A 373 -12.85 9.43 -19.59
C LEU A 373 -14.07 8.61 -19.19
N ILE A 374 -14.93 9.20 -18.37
CA ILE A 374 -16.27 8.73 -18.01
C ILE A 374 -17.24 9.88 -18.17
N ASP A 375 -18.49 9.54 -18.52
CA ASP A 375 -19.55 10.55 -18.64
C ASP A 375 -20.04 10.96 -17.25
N HIS A 376 -20.42 12.24 -17.09
CA HIS A 376 -21.08 12.76 -15.91
C HIS A 376 -22.59 12.89 -16.15
N SER A 377 -23.34 12.88 -15.06
CA SER A 377 -24.81 12.90 -15.09
C SER A 377 -25.35 14.32 -15.18
N SER A 378 -24.67 15.29 -14.55
CA SER A 378 -24.97 16.72 -14.56
C SER A 378 -23.74 17.53 -14.15
N GLY A 379 -23.88 18.85 -14.26
CA GLY A 379 -22.78 19.80 -14.02
C GLY A 379 -21.99 20.12 -15.27
N SER A 380 -20.83 20.74 -15.11
CA SER A 380 -19.95 21.11 -16.22
C SER A 380 -18.47 21.09 -15.82
N VAL A 381 -17.63 20.79 -16.80
CA VAL A 381 -16.17 20.90 -16.69
C VAL A 381 -15.70 21.79 -17.83
N SER A 382 -14.95 22.85 -17.50
CA SER A 382 -14.36 23.76 -18.47
C SER A 382 -12.82 23.75 -18.37
N TYR A 383 -12.17 23.77 -19.52
CA TYR A 383 -10.73 23.96 -19.67
C TYR A 383 -10.47 25.33 -20.30
N ARG A 384 -9.76 26.21 -19.60
CA ARG A 384 -9.53 27.61 -20.02
C ARG A 384 -10.81 28.30 -20.49
N GLY A 385 -11.91 28.13 -19.72
CA GLY A 385 -13.23 28.66 -20.05
C GLY A 385 -13.99 27.95 -21.17
N THR A 386 -13.39 26.95 -21.83
CA THR A 386 -14.04 26.15 -22.86
C THR A 386 -14.73 24.94 -22.24
N PRO A 387 -16.06 24.80 -22.30
CA PRO A 387 -16.77 23.65 -21.75
C PRO A 387 -16.40 22.36 -22.50
N LEU A 388 -15.84 21.38 -21.78
CA LEU A 388 -15.42 20.11 -22.38
C LEU A 388 -16.60 19.30 -22.92
N ASP A 389 -17.78 19.46 -22.31
CA ASP A 389 -19.00 18.72 -22.68
C ASP A 389 -19.50 19.08 -24.09
N LYS A 390 -19.20 20.29 -24.55
CA LYS A 390 -19.59 20.77 -25.86
C LYS A 390 -18.65 20.36 -26.98
N LEU A 391 -17.48 19.79 -26.64
CA LEU A 391 -16.50 19.37 -27.63
C LEU A 391 -16.91 18.05 -28.29
N ASP A 392 -16.79 18.00 -29.61
CA ASP A 392 -16.92 16.75 -30.35
C ASP A 392 -15.70 15.83 -30.16
N ALA A 393 -15.77 14.60 -30.66
CA ALA A 393 -14.71 13.60 -30.50
C ALA A 393 -13.37 14.07 -31.14
N LYS A 394 -13.42 14.82 -32.23
CA LYS A 394 -12.22 15.33 -32.91
C LYS A 394 -11.56 16.46 -32.12
N GLN A 395 -12.36 17.39 -31.62
CA GLN A 395 -11.90 18.49 -30.75
C GLN A 395 -11.33 17.94 -29.45
N MET A 396 -12.03 16.98 -28.82
CA MET A 396 -11.54 16.34 -27.61
C MET A 396 -10.23 15.58 -27.85
N ARG A 397 -10.09 14.87 -29.00
CA ARG A 397 -8.84 14.21 -29.37
C ARG A 397 -7.68 15.20 -29.55
N ALA A 398 -7.93 16.39 -30.10
CA ALA A 398 -6.94 17.46 -30.22
C ALA A 398 -6.51 18.05 -28.86
N LEU A 399 -7.38 17.99 -27.86
CA LEU A 399 -7.10 18.48 -26.50
C LEU A 399 -6.39 17.44 -25.62
N ARG A 400 -6.50 16.13 -25.91
CA ARG A 400 -5.89 15.04 -25.13
C ARG A 400 -4.38 15.24 -24.84
N PRO A 401 -3.53 15.74 -25.76
CA PRO A 401 -2.13 16.01 -25.45
C PRO A 401 -1.93 16.93 -24.24
N LYS A 402 -2.84 17.86 -24.00
CA LYS A 402 -2.77 18.84 -22.91
C LYS A 402 -3.29 18.30 -21.56
N LEU A 403 -4.10 17.25 -21.59
CA LEU A 403 -4.77 16.67 -20.43
C LEU A 403 -4.38 15.19 -20.30
N GLN A 404 -3.48 14.90 -19.40
CA GLN A 404 -2.92 13.55 -19.22
C GLN A 404 -3.25 12.97 -17.84
N ILE A 405 -3.08 11.64 -17.71
CA ILE A 405 -3.29 10.91 -16.47
C ILE A 405 -2.16 9.89 -16.23
N VAL A 406 -1.69 9.83 -15.00
CA VAL A 406 -0.89 8.72 -14.48
C VAL A 406 -1.80 7.85 -13.64
N PHE A 407 -2.03 6.62 -14.06
CA PHE A 407 -2.94 5.68 -13.40
C PHE A 407 -2.32 5.05 -12.14
N GLN A 408 -3.18 4.57 -11.26
CA GLN A 408 -2.86 3.96 -9.98
C GLN A 408 -1.93 2.74 -10.10
N ASP A 409 -2.22 1.83 -11.03
CA ASP A 409 -1.47 0.59 -11.19
C ASP A 409 -0.58 0.63 -12.44
N PRO A 410 0.75 0.68 -12.27
CA PRO A 410 1.68 0.70 -13.40
C PRO A 410 1.72 -0.63 -14.17
N TYR A 411 1.33 -1.76 -13.54
CA TYR A 411 1.29 -3.06 -14.22
C TYR A 411 0.19 -3.11 -15.28
N SER A 412 -1.02 -2.74 -14.92
CA SER A 412 -2.16 -2.74 -15.85
C SER A 412 -2.09 -1.59 -16.87
N SER A 413 -1.31 -0.54 -16.55
CA SER A 413 -1.17 0.63 -17.41
C SER A 413 -0.22 0.45 -18.58
N LEU A 414 0.71 -0.51 -18.50
CA LEU A 414 1.70 -0.79 -19.55
C LEU A 414 1.35 -2.08 -20.29
N ASN A 415 1.41 -2.02 -21.63
CA ASN A 415 1.25 -3.22 -22.42
C ASN A 415 2.51 -4.11 -22.28
N PRO A 416 2.40 -5.35 -21.74
CA PRO A 416 3.57 -6.19 -21.49
C PRO A 416 4.28 -6.69 -22.76
N ARG A 417 3.68 -6.49 -23.95
CA ARG A 417 4.19 -6.96 -25.25
C ARG A 417 4.99 -5.91 -26.02
N ILE A 418 5.05 -4.66 -25.54
CA ILE A 418 5.85 -3.59 -26.15
C ILE A 418 6.96 -3.16 -25.20
N THR A 419 8.04 -2.65 -25.77
CA THR A 419 9.17 -2.16 -24.97
C THR A 419 8.81 -0.87 -24.24
N ILE A 420 9.53 -0.57 -23.17
CA ILE A 420 9.25 0.64 -22.37
C ILE A 420 9.50 1.91 -23.18
N GLY A 421 10.52 1.92 -24.04
CA GLY A 421 10.78 3.06 -24.92
C GLY A 421 9.67 3.28 -25.93
N GLU A 422 9.12 2.19 -26.49
CA GLU A 422 7.95 2.27 -27.38
C GLU A 422 6.70 2.74 -26.66
N ALA A 423 6.47 2.27 -25.41
CA ALA A 423 5.35 2.71 -24.59
C ALA A 423 5.41 4.22 -24.26
N ILE A 424 6.62 4.76 -24.00
CA ILE A 424 6.84 6.18 -23.81
C ILE A 424 6.63 6.96 -25.12
N ALA A 425 7.12 6.44 -26.26
CA ALA A 425 7.02 7.12 -27.54
C ALA A 425 5.63 7.04 -28.20
N GLU A 426 4.77 6.10 -27.77
CA GLU A 426 3.44 5.85 -28.37
C GLU A 426 2.56 7.10 -28.46
N PRO A 427 2.42 7.95 -27.41
CA PRO A 427 1.60 9.16 -27.49
C PRO A 427 2.03 10.13 -28.59
N LEU A 428 3.33 10.29 -28.84
CA LEU A 428 3.84 11.13 -29.94
C LEU A 428 3.41 10.61 -31.31
N LYS A 429 3.45 9.27 -31.50
CA LYS A 429 3.01 8.62 -32.74
C LYS A 429 1.49 8.78 -32.94
N VAL A 430 0.69 8.58 -31.89
CA VAL A 430 -0.79 8.69 -31.94
C VAL A 430 -1.25 10.10 -32.29
N HIS A 431 -0.61 11.11 -31.70
CA HIS A 431 -0.98 12.51 -31.91
C HIS A 431 -0.23 13.20 -33.04
N ARG A 432 0.76 12.53 -33.67
CA ARG A 432 1.59 13.08 -34.76
C ARG A 432 2.19 14.45 -34.43
N THR A 433 2.65 14.61 -33.17
CA THR A 433 3.10 15.91 -32.65
C THR A 433 4.56 16.21 -32.90
N SER A 434 5.36 15.26 -33.41
CA SER A 434 6.81 15.45 -33.55
C SER A 434 7.29 15.21 -34.96
N THR A 435 8.17 16.10 -35.45
CA THR A 435 9.00 15.96 -36.65
C THR A 435 10.35 15.31 -36.32
N THR A 436 10.72 15.25 -35.05
CA THR A 436 11.95 14.64 -34.52
C THR A 436 11.76 13.14 -34.32
N SER A 437 12.84 12.36 -34.25
CA SER A 437 12.78 10.95 -33.88
C SER A 437 12.09 10.75 -32.52
N THR A 438 10.95 10.08 -32.54
CA THR A 438 10.19 9.78 -31.30
C THR A 438 11.01 8.95 -30.31
N ALA A 439 11.92 8.11 -30.80
CA ALA A 439 12.83 7.33 -29.97
C ALA A 439 13.87 8.19 -29.24
N SER A 440 14.38 9.24 -29.92
CA SER A 440 15.33 10.18 -29.28
C SER A 440 14.66 10.94 -28.12
N LEU A 441 13.45 11.47 -28.35
CA LEU A 441 12.69 12.16 -27.31
C LEU A 441 12.32 11.24 -26.15
N ALA A 442 11.97 9.99 -26.44
CA ALA A 442 11.68 9.01 -25.40
C ALA A 442 12.91 8.70 -24.53
N LYS A 443 14.09 8.54 -25.15
CA LYS A 443 15.35 8.32 -24.41
C LYS A 443 15.75 9.50 -23.56
N GLU A 444 15.64 10.72 -24.08
CA GLU A 444 15.88 11.94 -23.31
C GLU A 444 14.95 12.04 -22.09
N LEU A 445 13.65 11.76 -22.25
CA LEU A 445 12.72 11.80 -21.15
C LEU A 445 12.95 10.64 -20.15
N MET A 446 13.39 9.46 -20.62
CA MET A 446 13.81 8.37 -19.75
C MET A 446 14.92 8.82 -18.79
N GLU A 447 15.94 9.51 -19.29
CA GLU A 447 17.02 10.06 -18.45
C GLU A 447 16.50 11.10 -17.44
N GLN A 448 15.59 11.96 -17.87
CA GLN A 448 14.98 12.97 -17.00
C GLN A 448 14.15 12.35 -15.85
N VAL A 449 13.53 11.18 -16.08
CA VAL A 449 12.81 10.46 -15.01
C VAL A 449 13.70 9.48 -14.24
N GLY A 450 15.03 9.52 -14.46
CA GLY A 450 16.00 8.68 -13.78
C GLY A 450 16.01 7.21 -14.25
N LEU A 451 15.65 6.97 -15.51
CA LEU A 451 15.81 5.68 -16.18
C LEU A 451 16.99 5.75 -17.15
N GLN A 452 17.69 4.64 -17.35
CA GLN A 452 18.80 4.59 -18.31
C GLN A 452 18.28 4.53 -19.75
N ALA A 453 18.85 5.32 -20.65
CA ALA A 453 18.43 5.37 -22.06
C ALA A 453 18.62 4.03 -22.81
N ASP A 454 19.58 3.21 -22.40
CA ASP A 454 19.85 1.88 -22.96
C ASP A 454 18.77 0.85 -22.61
N TRP A 455 17.94 1.13 -21.59
CA TRP A 455 16.77 0.30 -21.24
C TRP A 455 15.59 0.47 -22.21
N TYR A 456 15.70 1.31 -23.23
CA TYR A 456 14.65 1.56 -24.22
C TYR A 456 14.01 0.26 -24.75
N ASN A 457 14.81 -0.77 -24.98
CA ASN A 457 14.37 -2.06 -25.54
C ASN A 457 13.96 -3.09 -24.49
N ARG A 458 13.96 -2.76 -23.18
CA ARG A 458 13.46 -3.65 -22.13
C ARG A 458 11.94 -3.69 -22.12
N TYR A 459 11.41 -4.79 -21.60
CA TYR A 459 9.98 -4.97 -21.40
C TYR A 459 9.57 -4.58 -19.97
N PRO A 460 8.27 -4.23 -19.73
CA PRO A 460 7.80 -3.84 -18.41
C PRO A 460 8.07 -4.88 -17.31
N HIS A 461 8.03 -6.17 -17.62
CA HIS A 461 8.26 -7.23 -16.64
C HIS A 461 9.73 -7.33 -16.16
N GLU A 462 10.67 -6.72 -16.87
CA GLU A 462 12.09 -6.66 -16.49
C GLU A 462 12.41 -5.51 -15.51
N LEU A 463 11.41 -4.67 -15.17
CA LEU A 463 11.57 -3.50 -14.33
C LEU A 463 10.95 -3.71 -12.93
N SER A 464 11.49 -3.00 -11.92
CA SER A 464 10.88 -2.89 -10.60
C SER A 464 9.58 -2.05 -10.65
N GLY A 465 8.76 -2.10 -9.58
CA GLY A 465 7.52 -1.31 -9.47
C GLY A 465 7.78 0.19 -9.64
N GLY A 466 8.77 0.74 -8.95
CA GLY A 466 9.14 2.16 -9.06
C GLY A 466 9.67 2.55 -10.44
N GLN A 467 10.45 1.67 -11.08
CA GLN A 467 10.91 1.90 -12.46
C GLN A 467 9.75 1.91 -13.46
N ARG A 468 8.78 1.00 -13.32
CA ARG A 468 7.53 1.02 -14.13
C ARG A 468 6.73 2.29 -13.90
N GLN A 469 6.64 2.76 -12.65
CA GLN A 469 5.96 4.01 -12.35
C GLN A 469 6.62 5.19 -13.06
N ARG A 470 7.96 5.27 -13.08
CA ARG A 470 8.70 6.28 -13.84
C ARG A 470 8.43 6.20 -15.35
N VAL A 471 8.26 4.99 -15.90
CA VAL A 471 7.84 4.81 -17.32
C VAL A 471 6.42 5.38 -17.55
N CYS A 472 5.47 5.12 -16.64
CA CYS A 472 4.11 5.67 -16.73
C CYS A 472 4.11 7.21 -16.63
N ILE A 473 4.93 7.78 -15.74
CA ILE A 473 5.13 9.23 -15.64
C ILE A 473 5.71 9.78 -16.94
N ALA A 474 6.80 9.18 -17.47
CA ALA A 474 7.40 9.61 -18.73
C ALA A 474 6.40 9.55 -19.89
N ARG A 475 5.62 8.47 -20.00
CA ARG A 475 4.57 8.33 -21.02
C ARG A 475 3.52 9.45 -20.95
N ALA A 476 3.10 9.84 -19.75
CA ALA A 476 2.14 10.93 -19.57
C ALA A 476 2.76 12.31 -19.91
N LEU A 477 4.04 12.51 -19.61
CA LEU A 477 4.69 13.81 -19.75
C LEU A 477 5.33 14.07 -21.13
N ILE A 478 5.50 13.05 -21.98
CA ILE A 478 6.16 13.20 -23.28
C ILE A 478 5.45 14.18 -24.22
N LEU A 479 4.15 14.39 -24.02
CA LEU A 479 3.34 15.35 -24.78
C LEU A 479 3.41 16.79 -24.20
N GLN A 480 4.15 17.00 -23.12
CA GLN A 480 4.22 18.28 -22.38
C GLN A 480 2.82 18.82 -22.03
N PRO A 481 2.04 18.07 -21.24
CA PRO A 481 0.67 18.45 -20.91
C PRO A 481 0.61 19.72 -20.05
N GLU A 482 -0.56 20.38 -20.03
CA GLU A 482 -0.82 21.50 -19.13
C GLU A 482 -1.41 21.00 -17.78
N LEU A 483 -2.19 19.91 -17.83
CA LEU A 483 -2.75 19.24 -16.65
C LEU A 483 -2.36 17.76 -16.61
N VAL A 484 -1.91 17.30 -15.46
CA VAL A 484 -1.69 15.88 -15.18
C VAL A 484 -2.52 15.46 -13.96
N VAL A 485 -3.39 14.50 -14.14
CA VAL A 485 -4.06 13.82 -13.02
C VAL A 485 -3.17 12.67 -12.56
N CYS A 486 -2.69 12.73 -11.33
CA CYS A 486 -1.93 11.66 -10.67
C CYS A 486 -2.90 10.86 -9.81
N ASP A 487 -3.42 9.73 -10.32
CA ASP A 487 -4.40 8.91 -9.61
C ASP A 487 -3.68 7.83 -8.79
N GLU A 488 -3.49 8.09 -7.49
CA GLU A 488 -2.76 7.24 -6.53
C GLU A 488 -1.41 6.73 -7.05
N SER A 489 -0.71 7.58 -7.79
CA SER A 489 0.49 7.23 -8.56
C SER A 489 1.72 6.82 -7.74
N VAL A 490 1.68 6.96 -6.40
CA VAL A 490 2.81 6.62 -5.50
C VAL A 490 2.41 5.68 -4.36
N SER A 491 1.14 5.32 -4.23
CA SER A 491 0.61 4.58 -3.07
C SER A 491 1.08 3.12 -2.97
N ALA A 492 1.49 2.52 -4.09
CA ALA A 492 1.99 1.13 -4.14
C ALA A 492 3.53 1.05 -4.12
N LEU A 493 4.22 2.15 -3.81
CA LEU A 493 5.67 2.22 -3.79
C LEU A 493 6.20 2.17 -2.35
N ASP A 494 7.36 1.56 -2.17
CA ASP A 494 8.11 1.65 -0.90
C ASP A 494 8.44 3.11 -0.58
N VAL A 495 8.57 3.44 0.70
CA VAL A 495 8.77 4.81 1.19
C VAL A 495 9.97 5.52 0.53
N SER A 496 11.09 4.80 0.31
CA SER A 496 12.28 5.36 -0.34
C SER A 496 12.04 5.68 -1.82
N VAL A 497 11.41 4.75 -2.55
CA VAL A 497 11.04 4.94 -3.97
C VAL A 497 9.97 6.02 -4.10
N GLN A 498 9.03 6.08 -3.17
CA GLN A 498 8.01 7.13 -3.09
C GLN A 498 8.66 8.51 -2.97
N ALA A 499 9.62 8.71 -2.05
CA ALA A 499 10.35 9.97 -1.89
C ALA A 499 11.04 10.40 -3.20
N GLN A 500 11.72 9.46 -3.88
CA GLN A 500 12.35 9.74 -5.17
C GLN A 500 11.36 10.16 -6.24
N VAL A 501 10.17 9.51 -6.32
CA VAL A 501 9.13 9.85 -7.32
C VAL A 501 8.48 11.20 -6.99
N LEU A 502 8.24 11.50 -5.71
CA LEU A 502 7.70 12.80 -5.29
C LEU A 502 8.67 13.94 -5.62
N ASN A 503 9.98 13.76 -5.34
CA ASN A 503 11.02 14.71 -5.73
C ASN A 503 11.04 14.91 -7.25
N LEU A 504 11.00 13.81 -8.02
CA LEU A 504 10.93 13.86 -9.47
C LEU A 504 9.73 14.68 -9.99
N LEU A 505 8.53 14.43 -9.45
CA LEU A 505 7.32 15.18 -9.85
C LEU A 505 7.44 16.67 -9.53
N ASN A 506 8.04 17.05 -8.41
CA ASN A 506 8.31 18.45 -8.05
C ASN A 506 9.36 19.06 -9.00
N ASP A 507 10.47 18.39 -9.28
CA ASP A 507 11.51 18.85 -10.20
C ASP A 507 10.92 19.08 -11.62
N LEU A 508 10.07 18.17 -12.09
CA LEU A 508 9.38 18.28 -13.37
C LEU A 508 8.34 19.42 -13.37
N LYS A 509 7.61 19.62 -12.26
CA LYS A 509 6.69 20.75 -12.10
C LYS A 509 7.43 22.10 -12.18
N GLU A 510 8.54 22.25 -11.48
CA GLU A 510 9.35 23.47 -11.51
C GLU A 510 9.88 23.74 -12.93
N ARG A 511 10.35 22.72 -13.64
CA ARG A 511 10.94 22.83 -14.97
C ARG A 511 9.93 23.14 -16.06
N TYR A 512 8.76 22.45 -16.05
CA TYR A 512 7.77 22.49 -17.15
C TYR A 512 6.49 23.25 -16.78
N ARG A 513 6.34 23.69 -15.52
CA ARG A 513 5.16 24.39 -14.96
C ARG A 513 3.86 23.58 -15.12
N PHE A 514 3.93 22.25 -14.93
CA PHE A 514 2.75 21.41 -14.95
C PHE A 514 1.76 21.79 -13.83
N THR A 515 0.48 21.65 -14.14
CA THR A 515 -0.61 21.70 -13.15
C THR A 515 -0.96 20.28 -12.74
N TYR A 516 -1.07 19.99 -11.44
CA TYR A 516 -1.41 18.67 -10.97
C TYR A 516 -2.77 18.63 -10.26
N LEU A 517 -3.57 17.60 -10.57
CA LEU A 517 -4.58 17.07 -9.67
C LEU A 517 -3.97 15.81 -9.04
N PHE A 518 -3.54 15.91 -7.78
CA PHE A 518 -2.83 14.85 -7.08
C PHE A 518 -3.77 14.09 -6.16
N ILE A 519 -4.19 12.89 -6.55
CA ILE A 519 -5.11 12.03 -5.82
C ILE A 519 -4.30 11.03 -5.00
N THR A 520 -4.52 10.99 -3.69
CA THR A 520 -3.91 10.02 -2.79
C THR A 520 -4.79 9.79 -1.56
N HIS A 521 -4.58 8.69 -0.88
CA HIS A 521 -5.12 8.45 0.45
C HIS A 521 -4.09 8.75 1.57
N ASP A 522 -2.81 8.98 1.21
CA ASP A 522 -1.76 9.35 2.15
C ASP A 522 -1.73 10.87 2.35
N LEU A 523 -2.12 11.28 3.55
CA LEU A 523 -2.19 12.68 3.94
C LEU A 523 -0.79 13.32 4.08
N SER A 524 0.25 12.57 4.47
CA SER A 524 1.62 13.09 4.56
C SER A 524 2.15 13.45 3.18
N VAL A 525 1.85 12.60 2.18
CA VAL A 525 2.21 12.85 0.78
C VAL A 525 1.50 14.08 0.23
N VAL A 526 0.20 14.23 0.49
CA VAL A 526 -0.53 15.40 -0.02
C VAL A 526 -0.09 16.70 0.68
N HIS A 527 0.24 16.64 1.98
CA HIS A 527 0.81 17.80 2.70
C HIS A 527 2.10 18.30 2.02
N TYR A 528 2.96 17.37 1.64
CA TYR A 528 4.21 17.69 0.95
C TYR A 528 3.99 18.25 -0.47
N MET A 529 3.11 17.62 -1.27
CA MET A 529 2.96 17.92 -2.70
C MET A 529 2.00 19.08 -3.00
N ALA A 530 0.94 19.27 -2.21
CA ALA A 530 -0.16 20.16 -2.57
C ALA A 530 0.10 21.62 -2.20
N ASP A 531 -0.40 22.51 -3.05
CA ASP A 531 -0.54 23.94 -2.75
C ASP A 531 -1.89 24.22 -2.08
N ARG A 532 -2.90 23.41 -2.42
CA ARG A 532 -4.24 23.43 -1.83
C ARG A 532 -4.79 22.00 -1.77
N ILE A 533 -5.58 21.69 -0.75
CA ILE A 533 -6.15 20.37 -0.51
C ILE A 533 -7.68 20.44 -0.56
N MET A 534 -8.28 19.43 -1.18
CA MET A 534 -9.71 19.16 -1.18
C MET A 534 -9.99 17.80 -0.55
N VAL A 535 -10.83 17.76 0.49
CA VAL A 535 -11.20 16.55 1.22
C VAL A 535 -12.53 16.03 0.72
N MET A 536 -12.55 14.81 0.22
CA MET A 536 -13.77 14.15 -0.30
C MET A 536 -14.31 13.11 0.67
N GLN A 537 -15.64 13.14 0.87
CA GLN A 537 -16.38 12.10 1.60
C GLN A 537 -17.67 11.77 0.86
N LYS A 538 -17.92 10.49 0.59
CA LYS A 538 -19.17 10.00 -0.05
C LYS A 538 -19.59 10.79 -1.28
N GLY A 539 -18.66 11.08 -2.17
CA GLY A 539 -18.86 11.81 -3.41
C GLY A 539 -18.89 13.33 -3.30
N LYS A 540 -18.79 13.90 -2.10
CA LYS A 540 -18.87 15.35 -1.86
C LYS A 540 -17.53 15.93 -1.45
N ASN A 541 -17.28 17.17 -1.84
CA ASN A 541 -16.26 18.00 -1.23
C ASN A 541 -16.77 18.47 0.14
N VAL A 542 -16.11 18.06 1.23
CA VAL A 542 -16.51 18.39 2.60
C VAL A 542 -15.66 19.51 3.21
N GLU A 543 -14.44 19.67 2.72
CA GLU A 543 -13.53 20.71 3.19
C GLU A 543 -12.46 21.02 2.13
N SER A 544 -12.04 22.29 2.03
CA SER A 544 -10.94 22.70 1.16
C SER A 544 -10.20 23.85 1.80
N GLY A 545 -8.86 23.84 1.69
CA GLY A 545 -7.99 24.87 2.26
C GLY A 545 -6.55 24.68 1.86
N THR A 546 -5.66 25.50 2.43
CA THR A 546 -4.22 25.27 2.35
C THR A 546 -3.86 24.00 3.15
N PRO A 547 -2.70 23.38 2.91
CA PRO A 547 -2.24 22.27 3.76
C PRO A 547 -2.26 22.64 5.25
N ASP A 548 -1.78 23.82 5.61
CA ASP A 548 -1.76 24.29 7.00
C ASP A 548 -3.16 24.41 7.61
N ASP A 549 -4.14 24.93 6.85
CA ASP A 549 -5.53 25.02 7.32
C ASP A 549 -6.10 23.63 7.60
N ILE A 550 -5.91 22.70 6.66
CA ILE A 550 -6.48 21.33 6.77
C ILE A 550 -5.84 20.55 7.91
N PHE A 551 -4.52 20.65 8.11
CA PHE A 551 -3.82 19.84 9.11
C PHE A 551 -3.87 20.43 10.52
N HIS A 552 -3.82 21.76 10.66
CA HIS A 552 -3.78 22.40 11.98
C HIS A 552 -5.14 22.94 12.45
N ASN A 553 -6.05 23.29 11.52
CA ASN A 553 -7.36 23.85 11.85
C ASN A 553 -8.51 23.17 11.11
N PRO A 554 -8.61 21.81 11.13
CA PRO A 554 -9.65 21.08 10.40
C PRO A 554 -11.04 21.46 10.90
N GLN A 555 -11.93 21.87 9.99
CA GLN A 555 -13.27 22.34 10.34
C GLN A 555 -14.26 21.19 10.50
N THR A 556 -14.11 20.12 9.70
CA THR A 556 -15.02 18.98 9.75
C THR A 556 -14.54 17.86 10.68
N ALA A 557 -15.48 17.16 11.32
CA ALA A 557 -15.16 15.98 12.13
C ALA A 557 -14.49 14.88 11.30
N TYR A 558 -14.85 14.76 10.04
CA TYR A 558 -14.29 13.78 9.12
C TYR A 558 -12.81 14.05 8.84
N THR A 559 -12.45 15.30 8.54
CA THR A 559 -11.04 15.68 8.32
C THR A 559 -10.19 15.43 9.57
N ARG A 560 -10.72 15.73 10.77
CA ARG A 560 -10.05 15.40 12.04
C ARG A 560 -9.78 13.91 12.17
N THR A 561 -10.80 13.08 11.90
CA THR A 561 -10.66 11.61 11.94
C THR A 561 -9.57 11.11 10.98
N LEU A 562 -9.50 11.67 9.76
CA LEU A 562 -8.47 11.33 8.79
C LEU A 562 -7.05 11.70 9.30
N ILE A 563 -6.90 12.90 9.88
CA ILE A 563 -5.61 13.38 10.42
C ILE A 563 -5.19 12.54 11.65
N ASP A 564 -6.12 12.22 12.54
CA ASP A 564 -5.86 11.40 13.72
C ASP A 564 -5.53 9.94 13.38
N ALA A 565 -5.83 9.52 12.15
CA ALA A 565 -5.48 8.19 11.66
C ALA A 565 -4.07 8.11 11.05
N ILE A 566 -3.38 9.25 10.84
CA ILE A 566 -2.02 9.26 10.31
C ILE A 566 -1.09 8.58 11.32
N PRO A 567 -0.31 7.56 10.92
CA PRO A 567 0.67 6.96 11.79
C PRO A 567 1.73 8.00 12.20
N LYS A 568 1.83 8.30 13.48
CA LYS A 568 2.87 9.21 14.02
C LYS A 568 3.97 8.36 14.61
N ILE A 569 5.20 8.69 14.31
CA ILE A 569 6.37 8.20 15.05
C ILE A 569 6.50 9.15 16.24
N SER A 570 5.86 8.77 17.36
CA SER A 570 5.85 9.55 18.60
C SER A 570 7.09 9.28 19.43
#